data_e1a91f21e407e49718b97a8711ec16fe
#
_entry.id   e1a91f21e407e49718b97a8711ec16fe
#
_cell.length_a   1.000
_cell.length_b   1.000
_cell.length_c   1.000
_cell.angle_alpha   90.00
_cell.angle_beta   90.00
_cell.angle_gamma   90.00
#
_symmetry.space_group_name_H-M   'P 1'
#
loop_
_entity.id
_entity.type
_entity.pdbx_description
1 polymer ?
#
loop_
_entity_poly.entity_id
_entity_poly.type
_entity_poly.pdbx_seq_one_letter_code
_entity_poly.pdbx_strand_id
1 'polypeptide(L)'
;MFRSYVPCGTHIRPVALLAIVAFPETIARSRPVAILWEPSGFTAVRIRSDGFCTNRRTPLSASDNSALPDEVAVNFTLNGEARQLNIQPWTTLLDLLRLDLGLTGTKKGCDHGQCGACTVLIDGRRVNSCLQLAVMQDGHEITTIEGLAQDGRIHPLQASFIEHDAFQCGYCTPGQIMSAVALLGEGRARTRDEIREYMSGNICRCGAYPNIVDAIEAVLAQGTASREAAE
;
A
#
# COMPACT_ATOMS: atom_id res chain seq x y z
N MET A 1 15.13 -43.65 -3.55
CA MET A 1 15.78 -43.81 -4.86
C MET A 1 15.19 -42.80 -5.82
N PHE A 2 15.80 -41.66 -5.91
CA PHE A 2 15.37 -40.60 -6.86
C PHE A 2 16.18 -40.75 -8.15
N ARG A 3 15.51 -41.13 -9.23
CA ARG A 3 16.10 -41.13 -10.57
C ARG A 3 15.97 -39.70 -11.15
N SER A 4 17.11 -39.08 -11.35
CA SER A 4 17.25 -37.82 -12.09
C SER A 4 16.91 -38.05 -13.57
N TYR A 5 15.84 -37.44 -14.05
CA TYR A 5 15.48 -37.42 -15.47
C TYR A 5 16.12 -36.21 -16.11
N VAL A 6 17.06 -36.39 -17.01
CA VAL A 6 17.65 -35.34 -17.86
C VAL A 6 16.98 -35.45 -19.23
N PRO A 7 16.32 -34.45 -19.75
CA PRO A 7 15.77 -34.47 -21.10
C PRO A 7 16.88 -34.26 -22.14
N CYS A 8 16.72 -34.94 -23.25
CA CYS A 8 17.63 -35.07 -24.38
C CYS A 8 17.90 -33.73 -25.08
N GLY A 9 19.15 -33.38 -25.25
CA GLY A 9 19.64 -32.65 -26.45
C GLY A 9 19.52 -31.14 -26.49
N THR A 10 19.79 -30.43 -25.37
CA THR A 10 20.20 -29.02 -25.44
C THR A 10 21.29 -28.78 -24.42
N HIS A 11 22.41 -28.17 -24.85
CA HIS A 11 23.47 -27.72 -23.97
C HIS A 11 22.93 -26.57 -23.09
N ILE A 12 22.33 -26.90 -21.95
CA ILE A 12 21.89 -25.94 -20.94
C ILE A 12 23.03 -25.80 -19.94
N ARG A 13 23.58 -24.57 -19.85
CA ARG A 13 24.49 -24.19 -18.76
C ARG A 13 23.76 -24.35 -17.43
N PRO A 14 24.44 -24.79 -16.36
CA PRO A 14 23.78 -25.16 -15.09
C PRO A 14 23.49 -23.91 -14.26
N VAL A 15 22.38 -23.23 -14.50
CA VAL A 15 21.73 -22.31 -13.53
C VAL A 15 20.23 -22.26 -13.85
N ALA A 16 19.51 -23.32 -13.54
CA ALA A 16 18.05 -23.26 -13.51
C ALA A 16 17.56 -24.05 -12.29
N LEU A 17 17.14 -23.33 -11.27
CA LEU A 17 16.48 -23.89 -10.10
C LEU A 17 15.07 -24.33 -10.51
N LEU A 18 14.83 -25.63 -10.61
CA LEU A 18 13.53 -26.20 -10.91
C LEU A 18 12.70 -26.19 -9.62
N ALA A 19 11.79 -25.25 -9.47
CA ALA A 19 10.78 -25.28 -8.41
C ALA A 19 9.60 -26.14 -8.86
N ILE A 20 9.53 -27.40 -8.39
CA ILE A 20 8.34 -28.23 -8.52
C ILE A 20 7.42 -27.88 -7.36
N VAL A 21 6.34 -27.15 -7.63
CA VAL A 21 5.27 -26.92 -6.66
C VAL A 21 4.34 -28.15 -6.70
N ALA A 22 4.38 -28.96 -5.65
CA ALA A 22 3.42 -30.05 -5.47
C ALA A 22 2.07 -29.47 -5.03
N PHE A 23 1.05 -29.59 -5.87
CA PHE A 23 -0.35 -29.31 -5.51
C PHE A 23 -0.99 -30.55 -4.89
N PRO A 24 -1.92 -30.37 -3.91
CA PRO A 24 -2.60 -31.50 -3.28
C PRO A 24 -3.50 -32.26 -4.26
N GLU A 25 -3.69 -33.58 -4.01
CA GLU A 25 -4.22 -34.64 -4.88
C GLU A 25 -5.68 -34.50 -5.37
N THR A 26 -6.33 -33.39 -5.23
CA THR A 26 -7.77 -33.23 -5.57
C THR A 26 -8.04 -32.72 -6.99
N ILE A 27 -7.02 -32.47 -7.81
CA ILE A 27 -7.22 -32.06 -9.23
C ILE A 27 -6.61 -33.11 -10.19
N ALA A 28 -7.11 -34.31 -10.09
CA ALA A 28 -6.65 -35.44 -10.89
C ALA A 28 -7.31 -35.51 -12.27
N ARG A 29 -7.28 -34.46 -13.10
CA ARG A 29 -7.60 -34.53 -14.54
C ARG A 29 -6.95 -33.47 -15.44
N SER A 30 -6.06 -32.65 -14.98
CA SER A 30 -5.30 -31.74 -15.86
C SER A 30 -3.91 -32.29 -16.16
N ARG A 31 -3.60 -32.41 -17.44
CA ARG A 31 -2.29 -32.89 -17.93
C ARG A 31 -1.18 -31.95 -17.42
N PRO A 32 -0.03 -32.45 -17.00
CA PRO A 32 1.06 -31.62 -16.50
C PRO A 32 1.56 -30.66 -17.59
N VAL A 33 1.69 -29.38 -17.23
CA VAL A 33 2.26 -28.33 -18.06
C VAL A 33 3.56 -27.88 -17.41
N ALA A 34 4.66 -27.91 -18.15
CA ALA A 34 5.92 -27.33 -17.69
C ALA A 34 6.07 -25.93 -18.28
N ILE A 35 6.41 -24.96 -17.45
CA ILE A 35 6.74 -23.60 -17.86
C ILE A 35 8.25 -23.46 -17.84
N LEU A 36 8.86 -23.20 -18.99
CA LEU A 36 10.29 -22.93 -19.13
C LEU A 36 10.49 -21.42 -19.35
N TRP A 37 11.48 -20.88 -18.67
CA TRP A 37 11.91 -19.51 -18.88
C TRP A 37 13.09 -19.50 -19.85
N GLU A 38 12.96 -18.72 -20.93
CA GLU A 38 14.05 -18.43 -21.87
C GLU A 38 14.25 -16.91 -21.95
N PRO A 39 15.44 -16.41 -22.34
CA PRO A 39 15.72 -14.97 -22.43
C PRO A 39 14.78 -14.17 -23.34
N SER A 40 13.99 -14.86 -24.17
CA SER A 40 12.99 -14.30 -25.10
C SER A 40 11.55 -14.32 -24.58
N GLY A 41 11.30 -14.79 -23.34
CA GLY A 41 9.98 -14.87 -22.71
C GLY A 41 9.59 -16.24 -22.18
N PHE A 42 8.37 -16.33 -21.61
CA PHE A 42 7.83 -17.59 -21.09
C PHE A 42 7.24 -18.46 -22.20
N THR A 43 7.67 -19.72 -22.26
CA THR A 43 7.10 -20.70 -23.18
C THR A 43 6.40 -21.80 -22.40
N ALA A 44 5.09 -22.00 -22.62
CA ALA A 44 4.35 -23.12 -22.04
C ALA A 44 4.51 -24.35 -22.92
N VAL A 45 5.08 -25.41 -22.36
CA VAL A 45 5.28 -26.70 -23.05
C VAL A 45 4.27 -27.70 -22.53
N ARG A 46 3.42 -28.24 -23.40
CA ARG A 46 2.49 -29.32 -23.06
C ARG A 46 3.21 -30.67 -23.16
N ILE A 47 3.32 -31.37 -22.04
CA ILE A 47 3.92 -32.70 -21.99
C ILE A 47 2.87 -33.71 -22.44
N ARG A 48 3.16 -34.50 -23.49
CA ARG A 48 2.36 -35.68 -23.87
C ARG A 48 2.78 -36.88 -23.06
N SER A 49 1.84 -37.78 -22.80
CA SER A 49 2.03 -39.02 -22.04
C SER A 49 2.98 -40.04 -22.69
N ASP A 50 3.40 -39.78 -23.92
CA ASP A 50 4.31 -40.61 -24.73
C ASP A 50 5.78 -40.12 -24.66
N GLY A 51 6.08 -39.10 -23.86
CA GLY A 51 7.45 -38.58 -23.66
C GLY A 51 8.00 -37.74 -24.81
N PHE A 52 7.21 -37.47 -25.83
CA PHE A 52 7.63 -36.63 -26.96
C PHE A 52 7.27 -35.16 -26.71
N CYS A 53 8.28 -34.32 -26.60
CA CYS A 53 8.11 -32.86 -26.57
C CYS A 53 7.83 -32.34 -28.00
N THR A 54 6.58 -32.02 -28.30
CA THR A 54 6.30 -31.26 -29.51
C THR A 54 6.30 -29.76 -29.16
N ASN A 55 7.41 -29.08 -29.49
CA ASN A 55 7.50 -27.61 -29.41
C ASN A 55 6.63 -27.00 -30.53
N ARG A 56 5.32 -26.89 -30.33
CA ARG A 56 4.50 -25.97 -31.12
C ARG A 56 4.61 -24.61 -30.46
N ARG A 57 5.46 -23.78 -31.00
CA ARG A 57 5.34 -22.32 -30.81
C ARG A 57 3.99 -21.90 -31.40
N THR A 58 2.95 -21.89 -30.61
CA THR A 58 1.80 -21.03 -30.92
C THR A 58 2.30 -19.62 -30.65
N PRO A 59 2.45 -18.75 -31.66
CA PRO A 59 2.66 -17.35 -31.37
C PRO A 59 1.44 -16.93 -30.53
N LEU A 60 1.66 -16.40 -29.35
CA LEU A 60 0.65 -15.56 -28.72
C LEU A 60 0.34 -14.52 -29.78
N SER A 61 -0.85 -14.61 -30.37
CA SER A 61 -1.27 -13.61 -31.36
C SER A 61 -1.22 -12.28 -30.62
N ALA A 62 -0.33 -11.40 -31.09
CA ALA A 62 -0.21 -10.03 -30.61
C ALA A 62 -1.44 -9.17 -31.06
N SER A 63 -2.62 -9.78 -31.13
CA SER A 63 -3.82 -9.17 -31.67
C SER A 63 -4.88 -8.88 -30.61
N ASP A 64 -4.48 -8.35 -29.46
CA ASP A 64 -5.35 -7.55 -28.59
C ASP A 64 -4.48 -6.69 -27.67
N ASN A 65 -3.58 -5.94 -28.29
CA ASN A 65 -3.06 -4.75 -27.66
C ASN A 65 -4.12 -3.65 -27.85
N SER A 66 -5.32 -3.83 -27.28
CA SER A 66 -6.16 -2.70 -26.94
C SER A 66 -5.30 -1.89 -25.98
N ALA A 67 -4.67 -0.84 -26.50
CA ALA A 67 -3.83 0.05 -25.70
C ALA A 67 -4.63 0.40 -24.46
N LEU A 68 -4.07 0.12 -23.28
CA LEU A 68 -4.66 0.62 -22.03
C LEU A 68 -4.88 2.11 -22.24
N PRO A 69 -6.02 2.65 -21.84
CA PRO A 69 -6.25 4.08 -21.99
C PRO A 69 -5.08 4.82 -21.37
N ASP A 70 -4.52 5.79 -22.08
CA ASP A 70 -3.40 6.60 -21.57
C ASP A 70 -3.80 7.32 -20.28
N GLU A 71 -5.08 7.66 -20.14
CA GLU A 71 -5.65 8.30 -18.96
C GLU A 71 -7.03 7.73 -18.61
N VAL A 72 -7.36 7.73 -17.32
CA VAL A 72 -8.65 7.33 -16.77
C VAL A 72 -9.21 8.48 -15.96
N ALA A 73 -10.48 8.82 -16.20
CA ALA A 73 -11.20 9.80 -15.41
C ALA A 73 -11.55 9.21 -14.03
N VAL A 74 -11.23 9.91 -12.96
CA VAL A 74 -11.51 9.52 -11.57
C VAL A 74 -12.14 10.69 -10.84
N ASN A 75 -13.18 10.40 -10.05
CA ASN A 75 -13.89 11.37 -9.25
C ASN A 75 -13.77 10.97 -7.77
N PHE A 76 -13.32 11.85 -6.91
CA PHE A 76 -13.23 11.61 -5.48
C PHE A 76 -13.39 12.92 -4.71
N THR A 77 -13.65 12.82 -3.41
CA THR A 77 -13.66 13.98 -2.52
C THR A 77 -12.29 14.08 -1.84
N LEU A 78 -11.63 15.24 -1.94
CA LEU A 78 -10.33 15.47 -1.32
C LEU A 78 -10.43 16.65 -0.35
N ASN A 79 -10.22 16.40 0.93
CA ASN A 79 -10.31 17.40 2.00
C ASN A 79 -11.65 18.16 1.99
N GLY A 80 -12.75 17.45 1.71
CA GLY A 80 -14.09 18.01 1.62
C GLY A 80 -14.45 18.65 0.27
N GLU A 81 -13.53 18.72 -0.70
CA GLU A 81 -13.78 19.25 -2.03
C GLU A 81 -13.88 18.14 -3.08
N ALA A 82 -14.93 18.17 -3.91
CA ALA A 82 -15.04 17.24 -5.03
C ALA A 82 -13.98 17.53 -6.09
N ARG A 83 -13.28 16.50 -6.54
CA ARG A 83 -12.24 16.55 -7.58
C ARG A 83 -12.56 15.58 -8.70
N GLN A 84 -12.36 16.03 -9.93
CA GLN A 84 -12.38 15.20 -11.13
C GLN A 84 -11.07 15.37 -11.87
N LEU A 85 -10.36 14.29 -12.10
CA LEU A 85 -9.04 14.28 -12.72
C LEU A 85 -8.91 13.17 -13.75
N ASN A 86 -8.13 13.42 -14.80
CA ASN A 86 -7.67 12.39 -15.71
C ASN A 86 -6.26 11.99 -15.28
N ILE A 87 -6.05 10.73 -14.98
CA ILE A 87 -4.80 10.23 -14.43
C ILE A 87 -4.36 8.96 -15.16
N GLN A 88 -3.07 8.71 -15.15
CA GLN A 88 -2.53 7.47 -15.68
C GLN A 88 -2.90 6.30 -14.76
N PRO A 89 -3.31 5.13 -15.31
CA PRO A 89 -3.82 3.99 -14.51
C PRO A 89 -2.87 3.49 -13.42
N TRP A 90 -1.57 3.67 -13.60
CA TRP A 90 -0.53 3.23 -12.67
C TRP A 90 -0.11 4.29 -11.63
N THR A 91 -0.69 5.48 -11.68
CA THR A 91 -0.36 6.56 -10.73
C THR A 91 -0.73 6.15 -9.32
N THR A 92 0.24 6.22 -8.39
CA THR A 92 -0.06 6.01 -6.98
C THR A 92 -0.81 7.19 -6.40
N LEU A 93 -1.65 6.96 -5.38
CA LEU A 93 -2.32 8.04 -4.67
C LEU A 93 -1.30 9.02 -4.08
N LEU A 94 -0.17 8.52 -3.58
CA LEU A 94 0.90 9.36 -3.06
C LEU A 94 1.47 10.32 -4.12
N ASP A 95 1.74 9.83 -5.32
CA ASP A 95 2.29 10.65 -6.39
C ASP A 95 1.25 11.66 -6.90
N LEU A 96 -0.01 11.23 -7.08
CA LEU A 96 -1.12 12.14 -7.41
C LEU A 96 -1.21 13.31 -6.42
N LEU A 97 -1.23 13.03 -5.12
CA LEU A 97 -1.32 14.06 -4.08
C LEU A 97 -0.14 15.04 -4.15
N ARG A 98 1.08 14.51 -4.30
CA ARG A 98 2.30 15.31 -4.20
C ARG A 98 2.71 16.02 -5.47
N LEU A 99 2.60 15.34 -6.62
CA LEU A 99 3.14 15.82 -7.91
C LEU A 99 2.08 16.57 -8.72
N ASP A 100 0.87 16.03 -8.79
CA ASP A 100 -0.17 16.59 -9.64
C ASP A 100 -0.99 17.64 -8.86
N LEU A 101 -1.29 17.38 -7.58
CA LEU A 101 -2.11 18.28 -6.74
C LEU A 101 -1.30 19.21 -5.84
N GLY A 102 0.02 19.03 -5.74
CA GLY A 102 0.90 19.89 -4.95
C GLY A 102 0.72 19.75 -3.42
N LEU A 103 -0.03 18.75 -2.94
CA LEU A 103 -0.23 18.48 -1.51
C LEU A 103 0.98 17.73 -0.95
N THR A 104 2.01 18.47 -0.58
CA THR A 104 3.32 17.93 -0.18
C THR A 104 3.41 17.54 1.29
N GLY A 105 2.37 17.73 2.08
CA GLY A 105 2.29 17.32 3.48
C GLY A 105 2.40 15.81 3.65
N THR A 106 1.73 15.03 2.81
CA THR A 106 1.91 13.58 2.73
C THR A 106 3.31 13.25 2.20
N LYS A 107 4.13 12.48 2.93
CA LYS A 107 5.56 12.29 2.65
C LYS A 107 5.89 10.95 1.99
N LYS A 108 6.80 10.99 1.00
CA LYS A 108 7.35 9.80 0.34
C LYS A 108 8.62 9.35 1.06
N GLY A 109 8.49 8.41 2.03
CA GLY A 109 9.64 7.87 2.76
C GLY A 109 10.20 6.61 2.08
N CYS A 110 9.54 5.46 2.25
CA CYS A 110 10.02 4.18 1.73
C CYS A 110 9.45 3.79 0.36
N ASP A 111 8.26 4.31 0.01
CA ASP A 111 7.52 4.01 -1.22
C ASP A 111 7.11 2.53 -1.41
N HIS A 112 7.05 1.78 -0.32
CA HIS A 112 6.66 0.37 -0.32
C HIS A 112 5.94 -0.07 0.98
N GLY A 113 5.21 0.85 1.63
CA GLY A 113 4.29 0.53 2.73
C GLY A 113 4.90 0.28 4.10
N GLN A 114 6.23 0.51 4.31
CA GLN A 114 6.90 0.14 5.55
C GLN A 114 6.96 1.26 6.60
N CYS A 115 7.01 2.52 6.20
CA CYS A 115 7.37 3.61 7.11
C CYS A 115 6.19 4.44 7.64
N GLY A 116 5.01 4.36 7.03
CA GLY A 116 3.82 5.12 7.42
C GLY A 116 3.88 6.63 7.18
N ALA A 117 4.97 7.19 6.62
CA ALA A 117 5.08 8.63 6.37
C ALA A 117 4.06 9.17 5.35
N CYS A 118 3.50 8.27 4.52
CA CYS A 118 2.51 8.56 3.50
C CYS A 118 1.07 8.26 3.95
N THR A 119 0.82 8.07 5.24
CA THR A 119 -0.54 7.79 5.74
C THR A 119 -1.50 8.92 5.44
N VAL A 120 -2.63 8.57 4.86
CA VAL A 120 -3.82 9.41 4.63
C VAL A 120 -5.05 8.68 5.18
N LEU A 121 -6.20 9.35 5.25
CA LEU A 121 -7.47 8.68 5.52
C LEU A 121 -8.24 8.52 4.21
N ILE A 122 -8.75 7.31 4.00
CA ILE A 122 -9.72 7.02 2.94
C ILE A 122 -10.98 6.51 3.65
N ASP A 123 -12.08 7.22 3.49
CA ASP A 123 -13.35 6.96 4.20
C ASP A 123 -13.13 6.83 5.72
N GLY A 124 -12.32 7.72 6.30
CA GLY A 124 -11.98 7.74 7.72
C GLY A 124 -10.97 6.67 8.17
N ARG A 125 -10.50 5.79 7.29
CA ARG A 125 -9.57 4.70 7.61
C ARG A 125 -8.14 5.05 7.19
N ARG A 126 -7.16 4.82 8.07
CA ARG A 126 -5.74 5.06 7.77
C ARG A 126 -5.21 4.09 6.72
N VAL A 127 -4.61 4.62 5.67
CA VAL A 127 -4.06 3.86 4.54
C VAL A 127 -2.72 4.44 4.12
N ASN A 128 -1.78 3.59 3.72
CA ASN A 128 -0.53 4.02 3.11
C ASN A 128 -0.75 4.37 1.63
N SER A 129 -0.74 5.65 1.29
CA SER A 129 -1.04 6.14 -0.07
C SER A 129 -0.04 5.66 -1.13
N CYS A 130 1.19 5.27 -0.75
CA CYS A 130 2.17 4.69 -1.68
C CYS A 130 1.78 3.29 -2.20
N LEU A 131 0.86 2.60 -1.52
CA LEU A 131 0.34 1.28 -1.92
C LEU A 131 -1.04 1.34 -2.57
N GLN A 132 -1.60 2.55 -2.75
CA GLN A 132 -2.90 2.75 -3.36
C GLN A 132 -2.72 3.28 -4.79
N LEU A 133 -3.40 2.67 -5.75
CA LEU A 133 -3.55 3.28 -7.07
C LEU A 133 -4.61 4.38 -7.00
N ALA A 134 -4.33 5.52 -7.59
CA ALA A 134 -5.24 6.66 -7.60
C ALA A 134 -6.56 6.33 -8.31
N VAL A 135 -6.53 5.52 -9.36
CA VAL A 135 -7.73 5.05 -10.08
C VAL A 135 -8.69 4.24 -9.21
N MET A 136 -8.20 3.63 -8.13
CA MET A 136 -9.03 2.85 -7.20
C MET A 136 -9.78 3.74 -6.20
N GLN A 137 -9.56 5.05 -6.23
CA GLN A 137 -10.17 5.99 -5.29
C GLN A 137 -11.43 6.64 -5.85
N ASP A 138 -11.96 6.15 -6.96
CA ASP A 138 -13.21 6.67 -7.55
C ASP A 138 -14.37 6.53 -6.56
N GLY A 139 -15.05 7.64 -6.27
CA GLY A 139 -16.16 7.72 -5.32
C GLY A 139 -15.76 7.79 -3.84
N HIS A 140 -14.47 7.71 -3.48
CA HIS A 140 -14.00 7.72 -2.09
C HIS A 140 -13.76 9.13 -1.55
N GLU A 141 -13.78 9.26 -0.22
CA GLU A 141 -13.38 10.47 0.50
C GLU A 141 -11.95 10.33 1.01
N ILE A 142 -11.08 11.26 0.60
CA ILE A 142 -9.67 11.28 0.98
C ILE A 142 -9.40 12.49 1.86
N THR A 143 -8.84 12.27 3.04
CA THR A 143 -8.39 13.33 3.94
C THR A 143 -6.87 13.24 4.09
N THR A 144 -6.18 14.34 3.82
CA THR A 144 -4.74 14.52 4.04
C THR A 144 -4.47 15.42 5.23
N ILE A 145 -3.20 15.58 5.60
CA ILE A 145 -2.79 16.45 6.71
C ILE A 145 -3.23 17.89 6.51
N GLU A 146 -3.30 18.36 5.25
CA GLU A 146 -3.74 19.70 4.88
C GLU A 146 -5.24 19.92 5.16
N GLY A 147 -6.04 18.85 5.12
CA GLY A 147 -7.48 18.91 5.37
C GLY A 147 -7.89 18.82 6.83
N LEU A 148 -6.95 18.63 7.77
CA LEU A 148 -7.28 18.53 9.20
C LEU A 148 -7.58 19.87 9.85
N ALA A 149 -6.95 20.94 9.40
CA ALA A 149 -7.23 22.28 9.89
C ALA A 149 -8.54 22.79 9.26
N GLN A 150 -9.46 23.25 10.09
CA GLN A 150 -10.75 23.78 9.65
C GLN A 150 -10.97 25.20 10.21
N ASP A 151 -11.51 26.09 9.40
CA ASP A 151 -11.83 27.46 9.79
C ASP A 151 -10.67 28.23 10.44
N GLY A 152 -9.44 27.98 9.97
CA GLY A 152 -8.23 28.62 10.51
C GLY A 152 -7.79 28.06 11.87
N ARG A 153 -8.44 27.02 12.40
CA ARG A 153 -8.08 26.34 13.65
C ARG A 153 -7.35 25.05 13.35
N ILE A 154 -6.19 24.86 13.98
CA ILE A 154 -5.44 23.62 13.88
C ILE A 154 -6.17 22.50 14.63
N HIS A 155 -6.03 21.28 14.15
CA HIS A 155 -6.62 20.10 14.79
C HIS A 155 -5.99 19.87 16.19
N PRO A 156 -6.76 19.39 17.21
CA PRO A 156 -6.23 19.14 18.56
C PRO A 156 -4.95 18.32 18.61
N LEU A 157 -4.83 17.28 17.77
CA LEU A 157 -3.59 16.51 17.65
C LEU A 157 -2.43 17.34 17.10
N GLN A 158 -2.66 18.24 16.14
CA GLN A 158 -1.60 19.11 15.64
C GLN A 158 -1.10 20.04 16.75
N ALA A 159 -2.02 20.62 17.54
CA ALA A 159 -1.68 21.44 18.70
C ALA A 159 -0.89 20.66 19.75
N SER A 160 -1.36 19.48 20.10
CA SER A 160 -0.71 18.61 21.08
C SER A 160 0.69 18.15 20.64
N PHE A 161 0.88 17.87 19.34
CA PHE A 161 2.21 17.56 18.81
C PHE A 161 3.20 18.72 18.96
N ILE A 162 2.74 19.96 18.86
CA ILE A 162 3.56 21.16 19.10
C ILE A 162 3.87 21.28 20.59
N GLU A 163 2.86 21.14 21.45
CA GLU A 163 2.99 21.29 22.90
C GLU A 163 3.95 20.28 23.55
N HIS A 164 3.96 19.03 23.03
CA HIS A 164 4.77 17.95 23.57
C HIS A 164 6.10 17.74 22.79
N ASP A 165 6.51 18.64 21.90
CA ASP A 165 7.69 18.46 21.06
C ASP A 165 7.71 17.08 20.34
N ALA A 166 6.55 16.63 19.87
CA ALA A 166 6.35 15.29 19.31
C ALA A 166 6.95 15.11 17.91
N PHE A 167 7.92 15.91 17.53
CA PHE A 167 8.67 15.85 16.27
C PHE A 167 10.06 16.48 16.41
N GLN A 168 10.97 16.11 15.51
CA GLN A 168 12.27 16.77 15.37
C GLN A 168 12.43 17.27 13.92
N CYS A 169 12.78 16.40 12.96
CA CYS A 169 12.92 16.80 11.56
C CYS A 169 11.57 17.09 10.87
N GLY A 170 10.44 16.68 11.44
CA GLY A 170 9.10 16.89 10.90
C GLY A 170 8.69 15.99 9.74
N TYR A 171 9.59 15.15 9.21
CA TYR A 171 9.32 14.37 8.00
C TYR A 171 8.20 13.32 8.20
N CYS A 172 8.22 12.55 9.26
CA CYS A 172 7.17 11.56 9.57
C CYS A 172 5.93 12.16 10.22
N THR A 173 5.98 13.41 10.67
CA THR A 173 4.94 14.03 11.50
C THR A 173 3.56 14.02 10.86
N PRO A 174 3.38 14.36 9.58
CA PRO A 174 2.07 14.27 8.93
C PRO A 174 1.47 12.86 9.02
N GLY A 175 2.27 11.83 8.68
CA GLY A 175 1.82 10.44 8.76
C GLY A 175 1.51 9.99 10.19
N GLN A 176 2.28 10.44 11.18
CA GLN A 176 2.03 10.17 12.60
C GLN A 176 0.69 10.78 13.03
N ILE A 177 0.44 12.04 12.70
CA ILE A 177 -0.80 12.74 13.04
C ILE A 177 -2.00 12.07 12.35
N MET A 178 -1.92 11.77 11.04
CA MET A 178 -3.00 11.09 10.33
C MET A 178 -3.34 9.72 10.93
N SER A 179 -2.31 8.95 11.31
CA SER A 179 -2.49 7.67 12.00
C SER A 179 -3.13 7.84 13.38
N ALA A 180 -2.75 8.89 14.12
CA ALA A 180 -3.32 9.19 15.43
C ALA A 180 -4.78 9.65 15.33
N VAL A 181 -5.14 10.46 14.33
CA VAL A 181 -6.54 10.86 14.07
C VAL A 181 -7.41 9.63 13.87
N ALA A 182 -6.98 8.69 13.02
CA ALA A 182 -7.71 7.45 12.80
C ALA A 182 -7.80 6.62 14.09
N LEU A 183 -6.71 6.50 14.85
CA LEU A 183 -6.69 5.75 16.10
C LEU A 183 -7.70 6.27 17.12
N LEU A 184 -7.79 7.59 17.28
CA LEU A 184 -8.78 8.23 18.16
C LEU A 184 -10.21 7.98 17.66
N GLY A 185 -10.43 8.06 16.35
CA GLY A 185 -11.73 7.75 15.73
C GLY A 185 -12.14 6.29 15.87
N GLU A 186 -11.19 5.37 15.81
CA GLU A 186 -11.41 3.92 16.01
C GLU A 186 -11.79 3.58 17.47
N GLY A 187 -11.41 4.43 18.45
CA GLY A 187 -11.70 4.23 19.88
C GLY A 187 -11.06 2.97 20.48
N ARG A 188 -10.00 2.44 19.86
CA ARG A 188 -9.38 1.15 20.19
C ARG A 188 -8.27 1.26 21.23
N ALA A 189 -7.58 2.41 21.30
CA ALA A 189 -6.52 2.64 22.29
C ALA A 189 -7.08 3.38 23.50
N ARG A 190 -6.80 2.87 24.70
CA ARG A 190 -7.16 3.45 25.99
C ARG A 190 -5.97 3.60 26.90
N THR A 191 -4.90 2.86 26.63
CA THR A 191 -3.67 2.84 27.41
C THR A 191 -2.48 3.28 26.58
N ARG A 192 -1.42 3.73 27.25
CA ARG A 192 -0.16 4.13 26.62
C ARG A 192 0.46 3.01 25.78
N ASP A 193 0.37 1.77 26.23
CA ASP A 193 0.93 0.62 25.52
C ASP A 193 0.10 0.27 24.27
N GLU A 194 -1.22 0.39 24.34
CA GLU A 194 -2.08 0.27 23.16
C GLU A 194 -1.80 1.36 22.13
N ILE A 195 -1.58 2.62 22.58
CA ILE A 195 -1.17 3.71 21.65
C ILE A 195 0.13 3.33 20.94
N ARG A 196 1.15 2.83 21.66
CA ARG A 196 2.42 2.38 21.07
C ARG A 196 2.21 1.28 20.04
N GLU A 197 1.41 0.28 20.36
CA GLU A 197 1.12 -0.85 19.48
C GLU A 197 0.42 -0.38 18.19
N TYR A 198 -0.66 0.40 18.31
CA TYR A 198 -1.41 0.88 17.15
C TYR A 198 -0.66 1.92 16.31
N MET A 199 0.34 2.58 16.87
CA MET A 199 1.21 3.53 16.15
C MET A 199 2.49 2.88 15.61
N SER A 200 2.72 1.59 15.85
CA SER A 200 3.95 0.86 15.47
C SER A 200 4.24 0.85 13.96
N GLY A 201 3.20 1.02 13.13
CA GLY A 201 3.33 1.13 11.67
C GLY A 201 3.94 2.45 11.17
N ASN A 202 4.16 3.44 12.06
CA ASN A 202 4.70 4.75 11.70
C ASN A 202 6.12 4.93 12.25
N ILE A 203 7.12 4.96 11.37
CA ILE A 203 8.53 5.03 11.77
C ILE A 203 8.99 6.49 11.93
N CYS A 204 9.58 6.80 13.09
CA CYS A 204 10.28 8.06 13.35
C CYS A 204 11.77 7.83 13.44
N ARG A 205 12.57 8.28 12.44
CA ARG A 205 14.03 8.08 12.44
C ARG A 205 14.74 8.89 13.52
N CYS A 206 14.14 9.99 13.98
CA CYS A 206 14.66 10.82 15.08
C CYS A 206 14.39 10.26 16.46
N GLY A 207 13.51 9.24 16.57
CA GLY A 207 13.21 8.59 17.85
C GLY A 207 12.25 9.37 18.77
N ALA A 208 11.42 10.28 18.22
CA ALA A 208 10.48 11.08 19.04
C ALA A 208 9.28 10.29 19.59
N TYR A 209 9.36 8.95 19.64
CA TYR A 209 8.25 8.08 20.02
C TYR A 209 7.64 8.38 21.40
N PRO A 210 8.43 8.67 22.48
CA PRO A 210 7.85 9.00 23.77
C PRO A 210 6.93 10.22 23.68
N ASN A 211 7.39 11.30 23.07
CA ASN A 211 6.67 12.55 22.90
C ASN A 211 5.43 12.40 22.00
N ILE A 212 5.53 11.57 20.94
CA ILE A 212 4.38 11.24 20.07
C ILE A 212 3.29 10.55 20.88
N VAL A 213 3.66 9.59 21.73
CA VAL A 213 2.70 8.89 22.60
C VAL A 213 2.11 9.85 23.63
N ASP A 214 2.92 10.72 24.25
CA ASP A 214 2.46 11.73 25.21
C ASP A 214 1.43 12.67 24.56
N ALA A 215 1.70 13.14 23.34
CA ALA A 215 0.79 14.01 22.60
C ALA A 215 -0.56 13.34 22.28
N ILE A 216 -0.56 12.06 21.91
CA ILE A 216 -1.78 11.31 21.63
C ILE A 216 -2.58 11.06 22.89
N GLU A 217 -1.90 10.65 23.98
CA GLU A 217 -2.50 10.38 25.29
C GLU A 217 -3.19 11.63 25.85
N ALA A 218 -2.54 12.80 25.72
CA ALA A 218 -3.13 14.07 26.15
C ALA A 218 -4.46 14.39 25.47
N VAL A 219 -4.56 14.18 24.16
CA VAL A 219 -5.81 14.40 23.40
C VAL A 219 -6.86 13.34 23.75
N LEU A 220 -6.46 12.10 23.95
CA LEU A 220 -7.35 11.02 24.38
C LEU A 220 -8.00 11.35 25.75
N ALA A 221 -7.21 11.84 26.70
CA ALA A 221 -7.70 12.24 28.04
C ALA A 221 -8.69 13.41 27.97
N GLN A 222 -8.45 14.40 27.10
CA GLN A 222 -9.38 15.52 26.90
C GLN A 222 -10.72 15.07 26.31
N GLY A 223 -10.69 14.12 25.36
CA GLY A 223 -11.90 13.55 24.74
C GLY A 223 -12.75 12.75 25.73
N THR A 224 -12.15 12.04 26.67
CA THR A 224 -12.87 11.30 27.72
C THR A 224 -13.50 12.26 28.74
N ALA A 225 -12.75 13.26 29.21
CA ALA A 225 -13.26 14.25 30.13
C ALA A 225 -14.46 15.06 29.57
N SER A 226 -14.44 15.35 28.27
CA SER A 226 -15.54 16.06 27.61
C SER A 226 -16.81 15.20 27.48
N ARG A 227 -16.70 13.88 27.39
CA ARG A 227 -17.84 12.96 27.36
C ARG A 227 -18.46 12.77 28.76
N GLU A 228 -17.61 12.60 29.77
CA GLU A 228 -18.08 12.47 31.17
C GLU A 228 -18.77 13.75 31.71
N ALA A 229 -18.38 14.94 31.21
CA ALA A 229 -19.02 16.20 31.57
C ALA A 229 -20.36 16.47 30.84
N ALA A 230 -20.68 15.67 29.81
CA ALA A 230 -21.90 15.80 28.99
C ALA A 230 -23.00 14.80 29.40
N GLU A 231 -22.71 13.83 30.27
CA GLU A 231 -23.65 12.90 30.90
C GLU A 231 -24.14 13.43 32.25
#